data_a934983564d1d2c596f89058e9ecb04b
#
_entry.id   a934983564d1d2c596f89058e9ecb04b
#
_cell.length_a   1.000
_cell.length_b   1.000
_cell.length_c   1.000
_cell.angle_alpha   90.00
_cell.angle_beta   90.00
_cell.angle_gamma   90.00
#
_symmetry.space_group_name_H-M   'P 1'
#
loop_
_entity.id
_entity.type
_entity.pdbx_description
1 polymer ?
#
loop_
_entity_poly.entity_id
_entity_poly.type
_entity_poly.pdbx_seq_one_letter_code
_entity_poly.pdbx_strand_id
1 'polypeptide(L)'
;MKNGDFFRAAQAARLSRDEKLRLVQGVGWRGWVKQPGFYVGNILGVPRLGIPSINMQDAAQGFRTIDPRMVGQVTSWPCALALAASWDPNLARKWGQALGQEFRAKGANVILGPSVNVHRVARNGRNA
;
A
#
# COMPACT_ATOMS: atom_id res chain seq x y z
N MET A 1 18.75 -17.78 -18.49
CA MET A 1 18.50 -16.92 -17.31
C MET A 1 18.61 -15.46 -17.77
N LYS A 2 17.57 -14.64 -17.54
CA LYS A 2 17.62 -13.22 -17.90
C LYS A 2 18.54 -12.49 -16.91
N ASN A 3 19.28 -11.47 -17.36
CA ASN A 3 20.22 -10.70 -16.50
C ASN A 3 19.64 -10.26 -15.16
N GLY A 4 18.32 -10.02 -15.09
CA GLY A 4 17.62 -9.67 -13.84
C GLY A 4 17.58 -10.77 -12.78
N ASP A 5 17.56 -12.04 -13.18
CA ASP A 5 17.48 -13.17 -12.23
C ASP A 5 18.82 -13.39 -11.53
N PHE A 6 19.92 -13.20 -12.25
CA PHE A 6 21.26 -13.27 -11.67
C PHE A 6 21.50 -12.16 -10.65
N PHE A 7 21.09 -10.94 -10.98
CA PHE A 7 21.22 -9.79 -10.07
C PHE A 7 20.42 -9.99 -8.77
N ARG A 8 19.18 -10.50 -8.88
CA ARG A 8 18.33 -10.80 -7.72
C ARG A 8 18.91 -11.90 -6.85
N ALA A 9 19.41 -12.97 -7.46
CA ALA A 9 20.06 -14.07 -6.73
C ALA A 9 21.33 -13.59 -6.01
N ALA A 10 22.15 -12.76 -6.65
CA ALA A 10 23.35 -12.18 -6.06
C ALA A 10 23.00 -11.25 -4.88
N GLN A 11 21.96 -10.45 -4.98
CA GLN A 11 21.49 -9.64 -3.84
C GLN A 11 20.95 -10.50 -2.70
N ALA A 12 20.17 -11.53 -2.98
CA ALA A 12 19.64 -12.45 -1.98
C ALA A 12 20.75 -13.19 -1.21
N ALA A 13 21.86 -13.54 -1.90
CA ALA A 13 23.03 -14.17 -1.27
C ALA A 13 23.75 -13.23 -0.28
N ARG A 14 23.64 -11.91 -0.44
CA ARG A 14 24.27 -10.92 0.45
C ARG A 14 23.46 -10.62 1.70
N LEU A 15 22.20 -11.07 1.77
CA LEU A 15 21.35 -10.90 2.94
C LEU A 15 21.79 -11.83 4.07
N SER A 16 21.87 -11.32 5.29
CA SER A 16 21.98 -12.14 6.49
C SER A 16 20.70 -12.96 6.70
N ARG A 17 20.77 -13.99 7.56
CA ARG A 17 19.60 -14.79 7.93
C ARG A 17 18.48 -13.92 8.50
N ASP A 18 18.81 -13.01 9.40
CA ASP A 18 17.83 -12.13 10.06
C ASP A 18 17.20 -11.14 9.09
N GLU A 19 17.96 -10.64 8.12
CA GLU A 19 17.43 -9.79 7.07
C GLU A 19 16.46 -10.55 6.16
N LYS A 20 16.78 -11.79 5.80
CA LYS A 20 15.87 -12.67 5.05
C LYS A 20 14.57 -12.89 5.80
N LEU A 21 14.63 -13.19 7.09
CA LEU A 21 13.45 -13.39 7.93
C LEU A 21 12.62 -12.11 8.04
N ARG A 22 13.26 -10.94 8.19
CA ARG A 22 12.56 -9.66 8.23
C ARG A 22 11.88 -9.29 6.92
N LEU A 23 12.43 -9.67 5.79
CA LEU A 23 11.81 -9.41 4.48
C LEU A 23 10.56 -10.27 4.22
N VAL A 24 10.42 -11.43 4.87
CA VAL A 24 9.22 -12.27 4.77
C VAL A 24 8.22 -12.04 5.90
N GLN A 25 8.59 -11.25 6.89
CA GLN A 25 7.73 -10.87 8.00
C GLN A 25 7.37 -9.39 7.90
N GLY A 26 6.09 -9.08 7.92
CA GLY A 26 5.65 -7.70 8.09
C GLY A 26 6.01 -7.18 9.48
N VAL A 27 6.35 -5.92 9.59
CA VAL A 27 6.42 -5.20 10.87
C VAL A 27 5.18 -4.33 10.98
N GLY A 28 4.53 -4.35 12.12
CA GLY A 28 3.32 -3.59 12.34
C GLY A 28 3.24 -3.16 13.79
N TRP A 29 2.21 -3.60 14.47
CA TRP A 29 2.02 -3.38 15.87
C TRP A 29 2.80 -4.39 16.70
N ARG A 30 3.53 -3.90 17.68
CA ARG A 30 4.12 -4.72 18.73
C ARG A 30 3.55 -4.24 20.05
N GLY A 31 2.61 -4.99 20.61
CA GLY A 31 1.99 -4.65 21.88
C GLY A 31 1.33 -3.26 21.89
N TRP A 32 0.62 -2.89 20.82
CA TRP A 32 -0.01 -1.56 20.65
C TRP A 32 0.99 -0.39 20.51
N VAL A 33 2.28 -0.67 20.41
CA VAL A 33 3.31 0.35 20.19
C VAL A 33 3.55 0.49 18.69
N LYS A 34 3.46 1.74 18.23
CA LYS A 34 3.75 2.10 16.85
C LYS A 34 5.21 1.85 16.53
N GLN A 35 5.48 1.13 15.46
CA GLN A 35 6.83 0.90 14.97
C GLN A 35 7.26 2.00 13.98
N PRO A 36 8.56 2.31 13.84
CA PRO A 36 9.05 3.23 12.82
C PRO A 36 8.60 2.82 11.43
N GLY A 37 8.20 3.79 10.61
CA GLY A 37 7.71 3.54 9.25
C GLY A 37 6.36 2.84 9.21
N PHE A 38 5.53 3.05 10.22
CA PHE A 38 4.26 2.37 10.37
C PHE A 38 3.24 2.76 9.29
N TYR A 39 2.84 1.76 8.55
CA TYR A 39 1.67 1.73 7.68
C TYR A 39 0.82 0.52 8.07
N VAL A 40 -0.32 0.28 7.44
CA VAL A 40 -1.14 -0.92 7.70
C VAL A 40 -0.35 -2.21 7.47
N GLY A 41 0.52 -2.21 6.46
CA GLY A 41 1.50 -3.26 6.25
C GLY A 41 2.88 -2.67 5.98
N ASN A 42 3.89 -3.18 6.67
CA ASN A 42 5.27 -2.74 6.47
C ASN A 42 6.20 -3.94 6.34
N ILE A 43 7.11 -3.86 5.37
CA ILE A 43 8.30 -4.71 5.29
C ILE A 43 9.48 -3.75 5.31
N LEU A 44 10.34 -3.87 6.32
CA LEU A 44 11.52 -3.02 6.40
C LEU A 44 12.51 -3.36 5.29
N GLY A 45 13.05 -2.33 4.67
CA GLY A 45 14.10 -2.49 3.68
C GLY A 45 15.45 -2.88 4.30
N VAL A 46 16.43 -3.09 3.43
CA VAL A 46 17.83 -3.33 3.82
C VAL A 46 18.70 -2.24 3.20
N PRO A 47 18.84 -1.08 3.88
CA PRO A 47 19.51 0.11 3.32
C PRO A 47 20.93 -0.17 2.86
N ARG A 48 21.71 -1.00 3.58
CA ARG A 48 23.07 -1.35 3.19
C ARG A 48 23.18 -2.06 1.82
N LEU A 49 22.07 -2.63 1.33
CA LEU A 49 21.97 -3.27 0.02
C LEU A 49 21.12 -2.47 -0.98
N GLY A 50 20.69 -1.27 -0.60
CA GLY A 50 19.82 -0.46 -1.43
C GLY A 50 18.41 -1.05 -1.63
N ILE A 51 17.98 -1.97 -0.76
CA ILE A 51 16.64 -2.57 -0.82
C ILE A 51 15.67 -1.66 -0.06
N PRO A 52 14.68 -1.04 -0.75
CA PRO A 52 13.72 -0.15 -0.10
C PRO A 52 12.73 -0.93 0.78
N SER A 53 12.08 -0.21 1.69
CA SER A 53 10.93 -0.73 2.45
C SER A 53 9.71 -0.88 1.54
N ILE A 54 8.82 -1.80 1.91
CA ILE A 54 7.48 -1.90 1.34
C ILE A 54 6.51 -1.34 2.38
N ASN A 55 5.84 -0.25 2.01
CA ASN A 55 4.91 0.49 2.84
C ASN A 55 3.51 0.36 2.22
N MET A 56 2.70 -0.51 2.80
CA MET A 56 1.37 -0.82 2.30
C MET A 56 0.32 -0.05 3.09
N GLN A 57 -0.65 0.53 2.39
CA GLN A 57 -1.71 1.27 3.06
C GLN A 57 -3.08 0.98 2.45
N ASP A 58 -4.09 0.95 3.31
CA ASP A 58 -5.49 0.82 2.91
C ASP A 58 -5.94 2.02 2.08
N ALA A 59 -6.78 1.75 1.08
CA ALA A 59 -7.10 2.75 0.10
C ALA A 59 -8.44 2.64 -0.62
N ALA A 60 -9.42 1.98 -0.10
CA ALA A 60 -10.69 1.86 -0.82
C ALA A 60 -11.31 3.25 -1.13
N GLN A 61 -11.16 4.22 -0.23
CA GLN A 61 -11.74 5.57 -0.34
C GLN A 61 -10.74 6.67 0.02
N GLY A 62 -9.46 6.38 -0.13
CA GLY A 62 -8.37 7.29 0.21
C GLY A 62 -7.32 6.67 1.10
N PHE A 63 -6.28 7.44 1.37
CA PHE A 63 -5.20 7.03 2.26
C PHE A 63 -5.74 6.94 3.68
N ARG A 64 -5.90 5.73 4.20
CA ARG A 64 -6.31 5.51 5.57
C ARG A 64 -5.16 5.80 6.52
N THR A 65 -5.33 6.74 7.42
CA THR A 65 -4.33 7.00 8.44
C THR A 65 -4.82 6.62 9.84
N ILE A 66 -3.89 6.14 10.65
CA ILE A 66 -4.05 5.99 12.10
C ILE A 66 -3.02 6.86 12.83
N ASP A 67 -2.23 7.63 12.08
CA ASP A 67 -1.26 8.57 12.65
C ASP A 67 -1.97 9.90 12.96
N PRO A 68 -2.04 10.32 14.24
CA PRO A 68 -2.67 11.58 14.60
C PRO A 68 -2.08 12.80 13.87
N ARG A 69 -0.82 12.73 13.45
CA ARG A 69 -0.15 13.80 12.71
C ARG A 69 -0.70 13.98 11.30
N MET A 70 -1.35 12.95 10.75
CA MET A 70 -1.95 12.99 9.41
C MET A 70 -3.45 13.33 9.42
N VAL A 71 -4.05 13.51 10.61
CA VAL A 71 -5.45 13.92 10.71
C VAL A 71 -5.62 15.29 10.04
N GLY A 72 -6.60 15.39 9.16
CA GLY A 72 -6.83 16.59 8.34
C GLY A 72 -5.87 16.77 7.15
N GLN A 73 -4.94 15.83 6.93
CA GLN A 73 -3.98 15.88 5.82
C GLN A 73 -4.18 14.77 4.79
N VAL A 74 -5.28 14.05 4.87
CA VAL A 74 -5.64 12.99 3.93
C VAL A 74 -6.98 13.30 3.29
N THR A 75 -7.13 12.90 2.03
CA THR A 75 -8.35 13.15 1.26
C THR A 75 -9.31 11.97 1.43
N SER A 76 -10.57 12.27 1.73
CA SER A 76 -11.67 11.31 1.62
C SER A 76 -12.20 11.35 0.18
N TRP A 77 -11.84 10.34 -0.60
CA TRP A 77 -12.24 10.21 -1.98
C TRP A 77 -13.61 9.53 -2.10
N PRO A 78 -14.35 9.78 -3.21
CA PRO A 78 -15.56 9.02 -3.50
C PRO A 78 -15.28 7.51 -3.50
N CYS A 79 -16.26 6.72 -3.06
CA CYS A 79 -16.13 5.26 -3.11
C CYS A 79 -16.12 4.76 -4.57
N ALA A 80 -15.52 3.59 -4.79
CA ALA A 80 -15.39 3.01 -6.12
C ALA A 80 -16.75 2.78 -6.80
N LEU A 81 -17.79 2.46 -6.02
CA LEU A 81 -19.16 2.31 -6.54
C LEU A 81 -19.71 3.63 -7.09
N ALA A 82 -19.52 4.74 -6.39
CA ALA A 82 -19.95 6.07 -6.88
C ALA A 82 -19.18 6.46 -8.15
N LEU A 83 -17.90 6.15 -8.21
CA LEU A 83 -17.06 6.37 -9.38
C LEU A 83 -17.53 5.54 -10.57
N ALA A 84 -17.82 4.26 -10.35
CA ALA A 84 -18.33 3.35 -11.38
C ALA A 84 -19.71 3.80 -11.90
N ALA A 85 -20.55 4.32 -11.03
CA ALA A 85 -21.88 4.85 -11.40
C ALA A 85 -21.81 6.06 -12.34
N SER A 86 -20.67 6.74 -12.45
CA SER A 86 -20.47 7.82 -13.41
C SER A 86 -20.33 7.35 -14.85
N TRP A 87 -19.99 6.08 -15.08
CA TRP A 87 -19.68 5.50 -16.40
C TRP A 87 -18.59 6.29 -17.18
N ASP A 88 -17.78 7.08 -16.49
CA ASP A 88 -16.73 7.90 -17.09
C ASP A 88 -15.33 7.31 -16.79
N PRO A 89 -14.70 6.65 -17.77
CA PRO A 89 -13.35 6.08 -17.58
C PRO A 89 -12.28 7.17 -17.40
N ASN A 90 -12.50 8.39 -17.90
CA ASN A 90 -11.56 9.49 -17.71
C ASN A 90 -11.60 10.01 -16.27
N LEU A 91 -12.79 10.06 -15.68
CA LEU A 91 -12.95 10.40 -14.26
C LEU A 91 -12.26 9.33 -13.39
N ALA A 92 -12.45 8.04 -13.70
CA ALA A 92 -11.80 6.94 -13.01
C ALA A 92 -10.26 7.05 -13.09
N ARG A 93 -9.73 7.40 -14.26
CA ARG A 93 -8.29 7.63 -14.44
C ARG A 93 -7.77 8.79 -13.60
N LYS A 94 -8.46 9.93 -13.62
CA LYS A 94 -8.09 11.12 -12.83
C LYS A 94 -8.11 10.82 -11.33
N TRP A 95 -9.13 10.11 -10.87
CA TRP A 95 -9.23 9.66 -9.49
C TRP A 95 -8.04 8.78 -9.09
N GLY A 96 -7.71 7.77 -9.91
CA GLY A 96 -6.57 6.89 -9.65
C GLY A 96 -5.23 7.63 -9.64
N GLN A 97 -5.04 8.62 -10.54
CA GLN A 97 -3.84 9.45 -10.57
C GLN A 97 -3.71 10.30 -9.29
N ALA A 98 -4.79 10.95 -8.86
CA ALA A 98 -4.78 11.79 -7.66
C ALA A 98 -4.53 10.95 -6.40
N LEU A 99 -5.19 9.79 -6.28
CA LEU A 99 -4.96 8.85 -5.20
C LEU A 99 -3.51 8.36 -5.16
N GLY A 100 -2.95 7.98 -6.30
CA GLY A 100 -1.55 7.54 -6.40
C GLY A 100 -0.55 8.63 -6.03
N GLN A 101 -0.83 9.89 -6.38
CA GLN A 101 0.00 11.03 -5.98
C GLN A 101 -0.03 11.24 -4.47
N GLU A 102 -1.21 11.14 -3.85
CA GLU A 102 -1.36 11.24 -2.39
C GLU A 102 -0.59 10.12 -1.67
N PHE A 103 -0.72 8.88 -2.13
CA PHE A 103 0.03 7.74 -1.59
C PHE A 103 1.53 7.95 -1.65
N ARG A 104 2.03 8.40 -2.80
CA ARG A 104 3.45 8.72 -2.97
C ARG A 104 3.89 9.83 -2.03
N ALA A 105 3.12 10.90 -1.91
CA ALA A 105 3.44 12.03 -1.02
C ALA A 105 3.44 11.62 0.46
N LYS A 106 2.61 10.63 0.85
CA LYS A 106 2.56 10.08 2.21
C LYS A 106 3.58 8.96 2.46
N GLY A 107 4.38 8.58 1.46
CA GLY A 107 5.43 7.58 1.58
C GLY A 107 4.97 6.12 1.50
N ALA A 108 3.71 5.86 1.14
CA ALA A 108 3.24 4.52 0.82
C ALA A 108 3.57 4.18 -0.65
N ASN A 109 4.09 2.98 -0.88
CA ASN A 109 4.47 2.51 -2.21
C ASN A 109 3.67 1.28 -2.67
N VAL A 110 2.78 0.78 -1.82
CA VAL A 110 1.80 -0.26 -2.15
C VAL A 110 0.43 0.17 -1.66
N ILE A 111 -0.54 0.13 -2.55
CA ILE A 111 -1.95 0.39 -2.26
C ILE A 111 -2.70 -0.91 -2.04
N LEU A 112 -3.44 -1.03 -0.93
CA LEU A 112 -4.37 -2.13 -0.69
C LEU A 112 -5.75 -1.74 -1.22
N GLY A 113 -5.89 -1.82 -2.53
CA GLY A 113 -7.03 -1.37 -3.31
C GLY A 113 -6.71 -1.38 -4.80
N PRO A 114 -7.60 -0.87 -5.65
CA PRO A 114 -8.97 -0.46 -5.35
C PRO A 114 -9.89 -1.67 -5.12
N SER A 115 -11.10 -1.41 -4.58
CA SER A 115 -12.16 -2.42 -4.58
C SER A 115 -12.68 -2.63 -6.00
N VAL A 116 -12.75 -3.89 -6.44
CA VAL A 116 -13.11 -4.25 -7.83
C VAL A 116 -14.17 -5.36 -7.88
N ASN A 117 -14.91 -5.55 -6.82
CA ASN A 117 -15.94 -6.56 -6.76
C ASN A 117 -17.19 -6.15 -7.57
N VAL A 118 -17.87 -7.14 -8.16
CA VAL A 118 -19.18 -6.94 -8.75
C VAL A 118 -20.23 -6.88 -7.65
N HIS A 119 -21.06 -5.84 -7.65
CA HIS A 119 -22.18 -5.69 -6.72
C HIS A 119 -23.29 -6.71 -7.03
N ARG A 120 -23.15 -7.95 -6.54
CA ARG A 120 -24.11 -9.03 -6.81
C ARG A 120 -25.25 -9.14 -5.79
N VAL A 121 -24.97 -8.75 -4.55
CA VAL A 121 -25.90 -8.87 -3.43
C VAL A 121 -25.95 -7.53 -2.70
N ALA A 122 -27.08 -6.84 -2.81
CA ALA A 122 -27.27 -5.50 -2.23
C ALA A 122 -27.07 -5.46 -0.69
N ARG A 123 -27.40 -6.56 -0.01
CA ARG A 123 -27.25 -6.68 1.45
C ARG A 123 -25.82 -7.01 1.92
N ASN A 124 -24.87 -7.13 1.00
CA ASN A 124 -23.48 -7.39 1.37
C ASN A 124 -22.83 -6.11 1.91
N GLY A 125 -22.41 -6.12 3.15
CA GLY A 125 -21.70 -4.97 3.79
C GLY A 125 -20.28 -4.71 3.26
N ARG A 126 -19.81 -5.50 2.30
CA ARG A 126 -18.51 -5.36 1.64
C ARG A 126 -18.64 -4.92 0.18
N ASN A 127 -19.76 -4.39 -0.23
CA ASN A 127 -19.91 -3.70 -1.52
C ASN A 127 -19.16 -2.36 -1.45
N ALA A 128 -18.20 -2.17 -2.35
CA ALA A 128 -17.34 -0.99 -2.37
C ALA A 128 -17.15 -0.47 -3.81
#